data_85e958bf8f11d65b1488bd2de1516125
#
_entry.id   85e958bf8f11d65b1488bd2de1516125
#
_cell.length_a   1.000
_cell.length_b   1.000
_cell.length_c   1.000
_cell.angle_alpha   90.00
_cell.angle_beta   90.00
_cell.angle_gamma   90.00
#
_symmetry.space_group_name_H-M   'P 1'
#
loop_
_entity.id
_entity.type
_entity.pdbx_description
1 polymer ?
#
loop_
_entity_poly.entity_id
_entity_poly.type
_entity_poly.pdbx_seq_one_letter_code
_entity_poly.pdbx_strand_id
1 'polypeptide(L)'
;MEFKHTSVLFEECMEGLAIRPDGIYVDGTLGGGGHSEGICSRLGEKGLLIGIDRDRDALNAAEKRLKSYTCRKVFVQSNYSDIKTVLSELEIDCIDGALLDLGVSSFQLDNPERGFSYMQEAPLDMRMSQDDDFTAYDVVNTYGADDLKNIIFKYGEERWASRIADFIVKARKDKPIETTSQLVDIIKAAIPASARRDGPHPAKRTFQAIRIEVNDELGQLEKAVDEFCDVLAPEGRLCIITFHSLEDRIVKDVINKRINPCTCPKEFPVCVCGKTGDIKKRSNKPISPTAAEIERNPRARSAKLRVAEKI
;
A
#
# COMPACT_ATOMS: atom_id res chain seq x y z
N MET A 1 6.18 8.76 26.51
CA MET A 1 6.42 7.37 26.02
C MET A 1 6.69 7.49 24.54
N GLU A 2 7.94 7.26 24.12
CA GLU A 2 8.24 7.13 22.69
C GLU A 2 7.56 5.84 22.20
N PHE A 3 6.52 5.97 21.40
CA PHE A 3 5.95 4.84 20.69
C PHE A 3 6.98 4.36 19.67
N LYS A 4 7.74 3.35 20.02
CA LYS A 4 8.63 2.65 19.11
C LYS A 4 7.75 1.95 18.06
N HIS A 5 7.53 2.60 16.94
CA HIS A 5 6.80 2.02 15.82
C HIS A 5 7.56 0.78 15.34
N THR A 6 6.96 -0.40 15.50
CA THR A 6 7.50 -1.66 14.98
C THR A 6 6.91 -1.89 13.59
N SER A 7 7.77 -2.01 12.59
CA SER A 7 7.35 -2.34 11.22
C SER A 7 6.65 -3.70 11.18
N VAL A 8 5.62 -3.81 10.36
CA VAL A 8 4.80 -5.03 10.23
C VAL A 8 5.59 -6.12 9.51
N LEU A 9 5.56 -7.37 10.03
CA LEU A 9 6.25 -8.53 9.43
C LEU A 9 7.75 -8.25 9.18
N PHE A 10 8.40 -7.54 10.11
CA PHE A 10 9.75 -7.02 9.92
C PHE A 10 10.78 -8.12 9.63
N GLU A 11 10.83 -9.16 10.46
CA GLU A 11 11.81 -10.24 10.29
C GLU A 11 11.52 -11.03 9.02
N GLU A 12 10.24 -11.30 8.74
CA GLU A 12 9.81 -12.03 7.55
C GLU A 12 10.15 -11.26 6.26
N CYS A 13 10.11 -9.92 6.29
CA CYS A 13 10.56 -9.09 5.17
C CYS A 13 12.07 -9.16 4.99
N MET A 14 12.84 -9.08 6.07
CA MET A 14 14.30 -9.16 6.01
C MET A 14 14.77 -10.54 5.50
N GLU A 15 14.14 -11.62 5.96
CA GLU A 15 14.37 -12.98 5.44
C GLU A 15 13.94 -13.11 3.97
N GLY A 16 12.77 -12.54 3.65
CA GLY A 16 12.22 -12.55 2.29
C GLY A 16 13.14 -11.86 1.28
N LEU A 17 13.69 -10.71 1.63
CA LEU A 17 14.61 -9.94 0.79
C LEU A 17 15.97 -10.64 0.61
N ALA A 18 16.42 -11.47 1.55
CA ALA A 18 17.74 -12.14 1.53
C ALA A 18 18.89 -11.16 1.19
N ILE A 19 18.99 -10.11 1.98
CA ILE A 19 19.82 -8.94 1.70
C ILE A 19 21.30 -9.32 1.56
N ARG A 20 21.91 -8.95 0.42
CA ARG A 20 23.34 -9.05 0.15
C ARG A 20 24.04 -7.75 0.55
N PRO A 21 25.21 -7.77 1.22
CA PRO A 21 25.85 -6.55 1.72
C PRO A 21 26.15 -5.49 0.65
N ASP A 22 26.49 -5.89 -0.55
CA ASP A 22 26.87 -4.98 -1.64
C ASP A 22 25.72 -4.76 -2.65
N GLY A 23 24.47 -5.23 -2.33
CA GLY A 23 23.34 -5.17 -3.22
C GLY A 23 22.64 -3.82 -3.26
N ILE A 24 21.75 -3.68 -4.25
CA ILE A 24 20.88 -2.50 -4.44
C ILE A 24 19.46 -2.88 -4.05
N TYR A 25 18.91 -2.18 -3.07
CA TYR A 25 17.56 -2.45 -2.55
C TYR A 25 16.70 -1.20 -2.61
N VAL A 26 15.43 -1.41 -2.96
CA VAL A 26 14.41 -0.36 -3.01
C VAL A 26 13.38 -0.57 -1.90
N ASP A 27 13.13 0.46 -1.10
CA ASP A 27 11.93 0.57 -0.28
C ASP A 27 10.98 1.53 -0.99
N GLY A 28 9.96 1.00 -1.67
CA GLY A 28 9.03 1.80 -2.49
C GLY A 28 7.95 2.50 -1.67
N THR A 29 7.89 2.23 -0.36
CA THR A 29 6.94 2.77 0.60
C THR A 29 7.66 3.14 1.89
N LEU A 30 8.64 4.04 1.75
CA LEU A 30 9.65 4.34 2.76
C LEU A 30 9.06 4.68 4.14
N GLY A 31 7.98 5.48 4.17
CA GLY A 31 7.36 5.94 5.40
C GLY A 31 8.38 6.53 6.38
N GLY A 32 8.30 6.15 7.64
CA GLY A 32 9.29 6.55 8.66
C GLY A 32 10.61 5.77 8.63
N GLY A 33 10.88 4.97 7.60
CA GLY A 33 12.14 4.24 7.39
C GLY A 33 12.32 3.01 8.27
N GLY A 34 11.24 2.43 8.80
CA GLY A 34 11.35 1.29 9.72
C GLY A 34 11.90 0.02 9.07
N HIS A 35 11.36 -0.39 7.92
CA HIS A 35 11.91 -1.51 7.14
C HIS A 35 13.27 -1.15 6.54
N SER A 36 13.42 0.07 6.04
CA SER A 36 14.67 0.60 5.51
C SER A 36 15.82 0.55 6.51
N GLU A 37 15.54 0.75 7.81
CA GLU A 37 16.53 0.57 8.87
C GLU A 37 17.03 -0.88 8.93
N GLY A 38 16.12 -1.85 8.80
CA GLY A 38 16.49 -3.26 8.71
C GLY A 38 17.33 -3.58 7.47
N ILE A 39 17.02 -2.97 6.33
CA ILE A 39 17.81 -3.11 5.11
C ILE A 39 19.20 -2.49 5.30
N CYS A 40 19.29 -1.24 5.75
CA CYS A 40 20.55 -0.54 5.98
C CYS A 40 21.47 -1.26 6.98
N SER A 41 20.89 -1.91 8.01
CA SER A 41 21.68 -2.66 9.01
C SER A 41 22.36 -3.90 8.44
N ARG A 42 21.93 -4.38 7.27
CA ARG A 42 22.45 -5.56 6.58
C ARG A 42 23.30 -5.21 5.36
N LEU A 43 23.21 -3.95 4.89
CA LEU A 43 24.03 -3.44 3.80
C LEU A 43 25.40 -3.02 4.31
N GLY A 44 26.42 -3.29 3.49
CA GLY A 44 27.78 -2.77 3.65
C GLY A 44 27.96 -1.39 3.01
N GLU A 45 29.18 -0.86 3.06
CA GLU A 45 29.52 0.48 2.52
C GLU A 45 29.24 0.61 1.01
N LYS A 46 29.32 -0.48 0.25
CA LYS A 46 29.05 -0.51 -1.19
C LYS A 46 27.57 -0.68 -1.52
N GLY A 47 26.79 -1.19 -0.57
CA GLY A 47 25.36 -1.40 -0.73
C GLY A 47 24.60 -0.08 -0.89
N LEU A 48 23.48 -0.12 -1.61
CA LEU A 48 22.64 1.03 -1.89
C LEU A 48 21.21 0.77 -1.45
N LEU A 49 20.66 1.66 -0.64
CA LEU A 49 19.23 1.78 -0.39
C LEU A 49 18.66 2.94 -1.22
N ILE A 50 17.61 2.67 -1.97
CA ILE A 50 16.76 3.68 -2.63
C ILE A 50 15.43 3.70 -1.90
N GLY A 51 15.13 4.81 -1.22
CA GLY A 51 13.86 5.02 -0.52
C GLY A 51 12.94 5.90 -1.34
N ILE A 52 11.75 5.42 -1.66
CA ILE A 52 10.74 6.16 -2.44
C ILE A 52 9.53 6.41 -1.54
N ASP A 53 9.04 7.65 -1.52
CA ASP A 53 7.76 8.00 -0.90
C ASP A 53 7.16 9.22 -1.61
N ARG A 54 5.84 9.31 -1.63
CA ARG A 54 5.10 10.48 -2.12
C ARG A 54 5.08 11.61 -1.09
N ASP A 55 5.24 11.25 0.18
CA ASP A 55 5.14 12.16 1.33
C ASP A 55 6.53 12.70 1.70
N ARG A 56 6.74 14.00 1.52
CA ARG A 56 7.98 14.68 1.88
C ARG A 56 8.33 14.56 3.37
N ASP A 57 7.31 14.53 4.23
CA ASP A 57 7.53 14.37 5.67
C ASP A 57 8.08 12.99 6.01
N ALA A 58 7.61 11.95 5.29
CA ALA A 58 8.15 10.59 5.40
C ALA A 58 9.63 10.54 5.00
N LEU A 59 9.98 11.13 3.85
CA LEU A 59 11.38 11.21 3.39
C LEU A 59 12.29 11.89 4.42
N ASN A 60 11.86 13.04 4.95
CA ASN A 60 12.61 13.78 5.96
C ASN A 60 12.80 12.99 7.27
N ALA A 61 11.78 12.24 7.68
CA ALA A 61 11.84 11.39 8.87
C ALA A 61 12.80 10.21 8.68
N ALA A 62 12.70 9.53 7.52
CA ALA A 62 13.57 8.41 7.17
C ALA A 62 15.03 8.84 7.02
N GLU A 63 15.31 9.97 6.38
CA GLU A 63 16.68 10.51 6.26
C GLU A 63 17.33 10.72 7.63
N LYS A 64 16.60 11.31 8.57
CA LYS A 64 17.09 11.50 9.96
C LYS A 64 17.37 10.16 10.65
N ARG A 65 16.42 9.21 10.53
CA ARG A 65 16.52 7.88 11.14
C ARG A 65 17.70 7.08 10.61
N LEU A 66 17.93 7.14 9.32
CA LEU A 66 18.92 6.31 8.63
C LEU A 66 20.32 6.95 8.57
N LYS A 67 20.49 8.14 9.12
CA LYS A 67 21.74 8.92 9.02
C LYS A 67 23.00 8.19 9.53
N SER A 68 22.85 7.35 10.56
CA SER A 68 23.97 6.66 11.20
C SER A 68 24.49 5.45 10.41
N TYR A 69 23.77 4.95 9.44
CA TYR A 69 24.15 3.78 8.66
C TYR A 69 25.14 4.16 7.56
N THR A 70 26.16 3.30 7.32
CA THR A 70 27.28 3.57 6.42
C THR A 70 27.00 3.29 4.94
N CYS A 71 25.98 2.47 4.64
CA CYS A 71 25.57 2.18 3.26
C CYS A 71 25.18 3.47 2.51
N ARG A 72 25.28 3.42 1.19
CA ARG A 72 24.77 4.51 0.34
C ARG A 72 23.25 4.58 0.42
N LYS A 73 22.71 5.80 0.41
CA LYS A 73 21.27 6.03 0.47
C LYS A 73 20.86 7.12 -0.49
N VAL A 74 19.76 6.90 -1.22
CA VAL A 74 19.13 7.90 -2.08
C VAL A 74 17.65 7.94 -1.70
N PHE A 75 17.12 9.14 -1.49
CA PHE A 75 15.71 9.37 -1.17
C PHE A 75 15.04 10.13 -2.31
N VAL A 76 13.96 9.57 -2.85
CA VAL A 76 13.28 10.11 -4.02
C VAL A 76 11.81 10.37 -3.68
N GLN A 77 11.37 11.63 -3.87
CA GLN A 77 9.95 11.96 -3.77
C GLN A 77 9.27 11.55 -5.07
N SER A 78 8.65 10.39 -5.08
CA SER A 78 7.96 9.83 -6.23
C SER A 78 6.92 8.80 -5.80
N ASN A 79 6.12 8.33 -6.74
CA ASN A 79 5.29 7.17 -6.56
C ASN A 79 6.10 5.90 -6.82
N TYR A 80 5.89 4.86 -6.03
CA TYR A 80 6.52 3.55 -6.28
C TYR A 80 6.13 2.97 -7.65
N SER A 81 5.01 3.39 -8.25
CA SER A 81 4.62 3.00 -9.61
C SER A 81 5.53 3.57 -10.71
N ASP A 82 6.42 4.48 -10.37
CA ASP A 82 7.34 5.11 -11.32
C ASP A 82 8.78 4.57 -11.19
N ILE A 83 8.91 3.36 -10.64
CA ILE A 83 10.22 2.72 -10.35
C ILE A 83 11.16 2.73 -11.53
N LYS A 84 10.69 2.46 -12.75
CA LYS A 84 11.54 2.46 -13.95
C LYS A 84 12.12 3.86 -14.25
N THR A 85 11.32 4.90 -14.08
CA THR A 85 11.78 6.29 -14.24
C THR A 85 12.82 6.64 -13.19
N VAL A 86 12.54 6.31 -11.92
CA VAL A 86 13.47 6.55 -10.80
C VAL A 86 14.81 5.85 -11.04
N LEU A 87 14.81 4.58 -11.43
CA LEU A 87 16.05 3.86 -11.69
C LEU A 87 16.81 4.40 -12.91
N SER A 88 16.08 4.80 -13.96
CA SER A 88 16.68 5.42 -15.15
C SER A 88 17.39 6.75 -14.82
N GLU A 89 16.79 7.59 -13.98
CA GLU A 89 17.38 8.85 -13.51
C GLU A 89 18.62 8.64 -12.64
N LEU A 90 18.68 7.50 -11.93
CA LEU A 90 19.81 7.11 -11.10
C LEU A 90 20.88 6.30 -11.87
N GLU A 91 20.67 6.06 -13.18
CA GLU A 91 21.54 5.24 -14.04
C GLU A 91 21.73 3.81 -13.48
N ILE A 92 20.64 3.20 -12.97
CA ILE A 92 20.61 1.85 -12.42
C ILE A 92 19.75 0.95 -13.30
N ASP A 93 20.36 -0.12 -13.83
CA ASP A 93 19.68 -1.05 -14.75
C ASP A 93 18.79 -2.07 -14.02
N CYS A 94 19.23 -2.56 -12.84
CA CYS A 94 18.51 -3.56 -12.08
C CYS A 94 18.79 -3.46 -10.58
N ILE A 95 17.92 -4.11 -9.78
CA ILE A 95 18.00 -4.11 -8.31
C ILE A 95 18.00 -5.53 -7.76
N ASP A 96 18.65 -5.75 -6.61
CA ASP A 96 18.72 -7.04 -5.93
C ASP A 96 17.48 -7.36 -5.11
N GLY A 97 16.71 -6.36 -4.76
CA GLY A 97 15.43 -6.57 -4.11
C GLY A 97 14.64 -5.30 -3.86
N ALA A 98 13.35 -5.49 -3.62
CA ALA A 98 12.44 -4.40 -3.30
C ALA A 98 11.43 -4.80 -2.23
N LEU A 99 11.01 -3.82 -1.44
CA LEU A 99 9.93 -3.92 -0.47
C LEU A 99 8.85 -2.90 -0.79
N LEU A 100 7.59 -3.36 -0.75
CA LEU A 100 6.40 -2.53 -0.77
C LEU A 100 5.56 -2.84 0.48
N ASP A 101 5.43 -1.89 1.40
CA ASP A 101 4.54 -1.96 2.57
C ASP A 101 3.31 -1.09 2.27
N LEU A 102 2.27 -1.71 1.68
CA LEU A 102 1.15 -0.98 1.08
C LEU A 102 0.24 -0.34 2.13
N GLY A 103 -0.50 0.67 1.70
CA GLY A 103 -1.45 1.40 2.52
C GLY A 103 -0.88 2.68 3.13
N VAL A 104 -1.42 3.09 4.27
CA VAL A 104 -1.05 4.35 4.93
C VAL A 104 0.02 4.14 5.98
N SER A 105 0.97 5.06 6.05
CA SER A 105 1.98 5.06 7.09
C SER A 105 1.36 5.36 8.46
N SER A 106 2.02 4.89 9.53
CA SER A 106 1.56 5.22 10.88
C SER A 106 1.60 6.73 11.14
N PHE A 107 2.55 7.45 10.55
CA PHE A 107 2.62 8.90 10.65
C PHE A 107 1.36 9.57 10.08
N GLN A 108 0.88 9.09 8.91
CA GLN A 108 -0.35 9.60 8.30
C GLN A 108 -1.60 9.27 9.14
N LEU A 109 -1.66 8.09 9.77
CA LEU A 109 -2.77 7.71 10.64
C LEU A 109 -2.76 8.45 11.99
N ASP A 110 -1.58 8.73 12.52
CA ASP A 110 -1.41 9.34 13.84
C ASP A 110 -1.47 10.87 13.79
N ASN A 111 -1.35 11.47 12.59
CA ASN A 111 -1.57 12.89 12.37
C ASN A 111 -3.05 13.19 12.02
N PRO A 112 -3.85 13.75 12.94
CA PRO A 112 -5.26 14.00 12.68
C PRO A 112 -5.51 14.88 11.46
N GLU A 113 -4.68 15.90 11.23
CA GLU A 113 -4.85 16.88 10.15
C GLU A 113 -4.84 16.26 8.75
N ARG A 114 -4.27 15.03 8.62
CA ARG A 114 -4.24 14.28 7.35
C ARG A 114 -5.58 13.59 7.01
N GLY A 115 -6.55 13.52 7.92
CA GLY A 115 -7.90 13.02 7.67
C GLY A 115 -8.04 11.51 7.40
N PHE A 116 -7.01 10.69 7.59
CA PHE A 116 -7.06 9.23 7.35
C PHE A 116 -7.86 8.47 8.42
N SER A 117 -7.97 9.02 9.63
CA SER A 117 -8.61 8.34 10.75
C SER A 117 -10.10 8.71 10.87
N TYR A 118 -10.95 7.69 10.99
CA TYR A 118 -12.36 7.85 11.34
C TYR A 118 -12.62 7.95 12.87
N MET A 119 -11.54 7.94 13.67
CA MET A 119 -11.64 7.97 15.15
C MET A 119 -11.47 9.36 15.73
N GLN A 120 -11.02 10.31 14.93
CA GLN A 120 -10.74 11.70 15.36
C GLN A 120 -11.37 12.65 14.36
N GLU A 121 -11.78 13.83 14.85
CA GLU A 121 -12.26 14.90 13.99
C GLU A 121 -11.10 15.56 13.26
N ALA A 122 -11.23 15.66 11.94
CA ALA A 122 -10.19 16.20 11.06
C ALA A 122 -10.82 16.68 9.74
N PRO A 123 -10.13 17.50 8.94
CA PRO A 123 -10.52 17.80 7.57
C PRO A 123 -10.61 16.51 6.73
N LEU A 124 -11.50 16.48 5.74
CA LEU A 124 -11.60 15.40 4.75
C LEU A 124 -10.50 15.55 3.69
N ASP A 125 -9.25 15.23 4.06
CA ASP A 125 -8.09 15.31 3.15
C ASP A 125 -7.78 13.95 2.52
N MET A 126 -7.21 13.03 3.25
CA MET A 126 -6.80 11.67 2.86
C MET A 126 -5.77 11.60 1.73
N ARG A 127 -5.09 12.68 1.33
CA ARG A 127 -4.01 12.63 0.34
C ARG A 127 -2.75 12.03 0.95
N MET A 128 -2.10 11.12 0.24
CA MET A 128 -0.76 10.62 0.60
C MET A 128 0.32 11.64 0.25
N SER A 129 0.21 12.31 -0.90
CA SER A 129 1.02 13.47 -1.26
C SER A 129 0.25 14.75 -0.97
N GLN A 130 0.85 15.68 -0.22
CA GLN A 130 0.23 16.99 0.04
C GLN A 130 0.33 17.92 -1.19
N ASP A 131 1.12 17.56 -2.19
CA ASP A 131 1.26 18.30 -3.45
C ASP A 131 0.11 18.01 -4.43
N ASP A 132 -0.69 16.95 -4.18
CA ASP A 132 -1.88 16.63 -4.98
C ASP A 132 -3.03 17.59 -4.62
N ASP A 133 -3.88 17.94 -5.60
CA ASP A 133 -5.02 18.85 -5.39
C ASP A 133 -6.30 18.11 -4.97
N PHE A 134 -6.46 16.83 -5.36
CA PHE A 134 -7.69 16.06 -5.19
C PHE A 134 -7.76 15.39 -3.80
N THR A 135 -8.84 15.67 -3.06
CA THR A 135 -9.00 15.30 -1.66
C THR A 135 -10.24 14.44 -1.39
N ALA A 136 -10.34 13.89 -0.19
CA ALA A 136 -11.57 13.22 0.25
C ALA A 136 -12.78 14.17 0.30
N TYR A 137 -12.55 15.46 0.53
CA TYR A 137 -13.59 16.48 0.44
C TYR A 137 -14.20 16.52 -0.97
N ASP A 138 -13.36 16.48 -2.00
CA ASP A 138 -13.81 16.51 -3.39
C ASP A 138 -14.63 15.27 -3.73
N VAL A 139 -14.15 14.06 -3.38
CA VAL A 139 -14.91 12.82 -3.56
C VAL A 139 -16.30 12.93 -2.91
N VAL A 140 -16.33 13.32 -1.64
CA VAL A 140 -17.58 13.34 -0.84
C VAL A 140 -18.55 14.41 -1.34
N ASN A 141 -18.06 15.60 -1.74
CA ASN A 141 -18.91 16.73 -2.05
C ASN A 141 -19.23 16.88 -3.55
N THR A 142 -18.45 16.29 -4.46
CA THR A 142 -18.65 16.49 -5.90
C THR A 142 -19.15 15.24 -6.67
N TYR A 143 -18.79 14.02 -6.23
CA TYR A 143 -19.19 12.79 -6.93
C TYR A 143 -20.72 12.60 -6.95
N GLY A 144 -21.23 12.05 -8.06
CA GLY A 144 -22.63 11.62 -8.16
C GLY A 144 -22.95 10.45 -7.21
N ALA A 145 -24.25 10.20 -6.99
CA ALA A 145 -24.68 9.08 -6.12
C ALA A 145 -24.18 7.73 -6.65
N ASP A 146 -24.24 7.53 -7.98
CA ASP A 146 -23.80 6.28 -8.60
C ASP A 146 -22.27 6.12 -8.51
N ASP A 147 -21.49 7.19 -8.66
CA ASP A 147 -20.04 7.15 -8.53
C ASP A 147 -19.63 6.82 -7.08
N LEU A 148 -20.22 7.51 -6.09
CA LEU A 148 -20.02 7.20 -4.67
C LEU A 148 -20.37 5.75 -4.34
N LYS A 149 -21.53 5.27 -4.80
CA LYS A 149 -21.94 3.87 -4.63
C LYS A 149 -20.91 2.92 -5.23
N ASN A 150 -20.45 3.21 -6.45
CA ASN A 150 -19.50 2.35 -7.17
C ASN A 150 -18.16 2.26 -6.43
N ILE A 151 -17.56 3.39 -5.99
CA ILE A 151 -16.31 3.35 -5.24
C ILE A 151 -16.48 2.67 -3.87
N ILE A 152 -17.55 2.99 -3.13
CA ILE A 152 -17.81 2.39 -1.81
C ILE A 152 -18.03 0.89 -1.92
N PHE A 153 -18.71 0.42 -2.96
CA PHE A 153 -18.92 -1.01 -3.21
C PHE A 153 -17.64 -1.70 -3.68
N LYS A 154 -16.96 -1.13 -4.69
CA LYS A 154 -15.79 -1.74 -5.35
C LYS A 154 -14.56 -1.72 -4.44
N TYR A 155 -14.27 -0.61 -3.77
CA TYR A 155 -13.06 -0.41 -2.98
C TYR A 155 -13.25 -0.64 -1.48
N GLY A 156 -14.48 -0.48 -0.99
CA GLY A 156 -14.83 -0.77 0.40
C GLY A 156 -15.37 -2.18 0.62
N GLU A 157 -15.78 -2.89 -0.44
CA GLU A 157 -16.54 -4.14 -0.33
C GLU A 157 -17.75 -3.97 0.63
N GLU A 158 -18.38 -2.75 0.62
CA GLU A 158 -19.43 -2.36 1.56
C GLU A 158 -20.83 -2.64 0.98
N ARG A 159 -21.57 -3.53 1.61
CA ARG A 159 -22.91 -3.92 1.17
C ARG A 159 -23.96 -2.79 1.25
N TRP A 160 -23.73 -1.79 2.11
CA TRP A 160 -24.60 -0.64 2.27
C TRP A 160 -24.22 0.54 1.37
N ALA A 161 -23.37 0.33 0.38
CA ALA A 161 -22.82 1.36 -0.50
C ALA A 161 -23.87 2.28 -1.10
N SER A 162 -24.96 1.73 -1.66
CA SER A 162 -26.04 2.55 -2.24
C SER A 162 -26.66 3.49 -1.21
N ARG A 163 -27.01 2.95 -0.04
CA ARG A 163 -27.63 3.74 1.02
C ARG A 163 -26.69 4.79 1.61
N ILE A 164 -25.40 4.47 1.74
CA ILE A 164 -24.39 5.44 2.21
C ILE A 164 -24.25 6.57 1.19
N ALA A 165 -24.17 6.27 -0.10
CA ALA A 165 -24.10 7.25 -1.17
C ALA A 165 -25.30 8.20 -1.16
N ASP A 166 -26.53 7.66 -1.04
CA ASP A 166 -27.75 8.44 -0.96
C ASP A 166 -27.75 9.41 0.25
N PHE A 167 -27.28 8.91 1.41
CA PHE A 167 -27.20 9.72 2.62
C PHE A 167 -26.16 10.84 2.52
N ILE A 168 -25.00 10.57 1.90
CA ILE A 168 -23.97 11.59 1.62
C ILE A 168 -24.55 12.66 0.70
N VAL A 169 -25.12 12.26 -0.45
CA VAL A 169 -25.68 13.20 -1.43
C VAL A 169 -26.82 14.03 -0.84
N LYS A 170 -27.63 13.44 0.06
CA LYS A 170 -28.69 14.16 0.76
C LYS A 170 -28.11 15.19 1.75
N ALA A 171 -27.15 14.77 2.57
CA ALA A 171 -26.58 15.62 3.63
C ALA A 171 -25.87 16.85 3.05
N ARG A 172 -25.08 16.69 1.98
CA ARG A 172 -24.32 17.81 1.38
C ARG A 172 -25.17 18.84 0.65
N LYS A 173 -26.49 18.57 0.42
CA LYS A 173 -27.41 19.58 -0.13
C LYS A 173 -27.64 20.75 0.81
N ASP A 174 -27.61 20.49 2.12
CA ASP A 174 -27.87 21.50 3.14
C ASP A 174 -26.56 22.25 3.48
N LYS A 175 -25.46 21.51 3.65
CA LYS A 175 -24.12 22.05 3.95
C LYS A 175 -23.06 21.07 3.46
N PRO A 176 -21.94 21.53 2.87
CA PRO A 176 -20.81 20.67 2.54
C PRO A 176 -20.33 19.84 3.74
N ILE A 177 -19.90 18.60 3.47
CA ILE A 177 -19.34 17.72 4.49
C ILE A 177 -17.84 18.02 4.57
N GLU A 178 -17.39 18.61 5.66
CA GLU A 178 -16.04 19.17 5.80
C GLU A 178 -15.11 18.29 6.64
N THR A 179 -15.69 17.50 7.58
CA THR A 179 -14.88 16.76 8.54
C THR A 179 -15.15 15.25 8.52
N THR A 180 -14.16 14.51 8.99
CA THR A 180 -14.25 13.05 9.18
C THR A 180 -15.41 12.67 10.10
N SER A 181 -15.64 13.43 11.18
CA SER A 181 -16.72 13.17 12.14
C SER A 181 -18.10 13.32 11.50
N GLN A 182 -18.32 14.36 10.68
CA GLN A 182 -19.57 14.54 9.94
C GLN A 182 -19.82 13.34 8.99
N LEU A 183 -18.79 12.91 8.25
CA LEU A 183 -18.89 11.75 7.36
C LEU A 183 -19.19 10.47 8.15
N VAL A 184 -18.54 10.23 9.29
CA VAL A 184 -18.78 9.08 10.17
C VAL A 184 -20.24 9.05 10.63
N ASP A 185 -20.81 10.18 11.03
CA ASP A 185 -22.20 10.24 11.50
C ASP A 185 -23.20 9.96 10.38
N ILE A 186 -22.94 10.44 9.16
CA ILE A 186 -23.74 10.14 7.98
C ILE A 186 -23.69 8.63 7.67
N ILE A 187 -22.51 8.02 7.70
CA ILE A 187 -22.34 6.59 7.48
C ILE A 187 -23.08 5.77 8.54
N LYS A 188 -22.97 6.16 9.81
CA LYS A 188 -23.70 5.54 10.92
C LYS A 188 -25.22 5.64 10.75
N ALA A 189 -25.72 6.78 10.28
CA ALA A 189 -27.15 6.96 10.02
C ALA A 189 -27.64 6.11 8.82
N ALA A 190 -26.77 5.90 7.81
CA ALA A 190 -27.09 5.10 6.66
C ALA A 190 -27.16 3.59 6.98
N ILE A 191 -26.29 3.08 7.86
CA ILE A 191 -26.23 1.65 8.20
C ILE A 191 -27.21 1.33 9.33
N PRO A 192 -28.10 0.32 9.19
CA PRO A 192 -29.04 -0.08 10.23
C PRO A 192 -28.34 -0.42 11.56
N ALA A 193 -28.93 -0.02 12.69
CA ALA A 193 -28.36 -0.23 14.01
C ALA A 193 -28.03 -1.70 14.31
N SER A 194 -28.86 -2.64 13.86
CA SER A 194 -28.62 -4.08 13.99
C SER A 194 -27.37 -4.56 13.26
N ALA A 195 -27.05 -3.94 12.11
CA ALA A 195 -25.88 -4.29 11.32
C ALA A 195 -24.55 -3.67 11.84
N ARG A 196 -24.63 -2.77 12.84
CA ARG A 196 -23.48 -2.10 13.46
C ARG A 196 -23.10 -2.68 14.82
N ARG A 197 -23.87 -3.65 15.36
CA ARG A 197 -23.64 -4.19 16.72
C ARG A 197 -22.37 -5.02 16.80
N ASP A 198 -22.13 -5.82 15.77
CA ASP A 198 -21.02 -6.76 15.73
C ASP A 198 -20.11 -6.47 14.53
N GLY A 199 -18.80 -6.47 14.74
CA GLY A 199 -17.84 -6.29 13.65
C GLY A 199 -16.98 -5.02 13.75
N PRO A 200 -16.28 -4.67 12.66
CA PRO A 200 -15.42 -3.48 12.62
C PRO A 200 -16.27 -2.20 12.65
N HIS A 201 -15.60 -1.08 12.96
CA HIS A 201 -16.23 0.24 12.94
C HIS A 201 -16.96 0.49 11.60
N PRO A 202 -18.23 0.98 11.60
CA PRO A 202 -19.05 1.09 10.39
C PRO A 202 -18.45 1.97 9.30
N ALA A 203 -17.65 2.98 9.66
CA ALA A 203 -17.00 3.85 8.69
C ALA A 203 -15.74 3.24 8.04
N LYS A 204 -15.17 2.16 8.60
CA LYS A 204 -13.88 1.58 8.14
C LYS A 204 -13.84 1.36 6.63
N ARG A 205 -14.86 0.71 6.08
CA ARG A 205 -14.92 0.33 4.66
C ARG A 205 -15.11 1.53 3.74
N THR A 206 -15.95 2.47 4.14
CA THR A 206 -16.19 3.70 3.36
C THR A 206 -14.93 4.59 3.36
N PHE A 207 -14.24 4.74 4.48
CA PHE A 207 -12.98 5.48 4.56
C PHE A 207 -11.90 4.83 3.71
N GLN A 208 -11.78 3.50 3.75
CA GLN A 208 -10.89 2.76 2.85
C GLN A 208 -11.21 3.04 1.37
N ALA A 209 -12.49 3.02 1.01
CA ALA A 209 -12.90 3.25 -0.38
C ALA A 209 -12.55 4.66 -0.87
N ILE A 210 -12.82 5.68 -0.06
CA ILE A 210 -12.50 7.07 -0.38
C ILE A 210 -10.98 7.26 -0.47
N ARG A 211 -10.22 6.70 0.45
CA ARG A 211 -8.76 6.76 0.45
C ARG A 211 -8.16 6.15 -0.83
N ILE A 212 -8.64 4.97 -1.21
CA ILE A 212 -8.21 4.29 -2.44
C ILE A 212 -8.50 5.15 -3.66
N GLU A 213 -9.67 5.80 -3.72
CA GLU A 213 -10.07 6.68 -4.81
C GLU A 213 -9.19 7.93 -4.88
N VAL A 214 -9.00 8.62 -3.76
CA VAL A 214 -8.18 9.85 -3.68
C VAL A 214 -6.75 9.62 -4.15
N ASN A 215 -6.17 8.45 -3.84
CA ASN A 215 -4.76 8.16 -4.07
C ASN A 215 -4.51 7.24 -5.27
N ASP A 216 -5.56 6.78 -5.97
CA ASP A 216 -5.49 5.77 -7.05
C ASP A 216 -4.65 4.55 -6.68
N GLU A 217 -4.83 4.04 -5.44
CA GLU A 217 -3.94 3.03 -4.86
C GLU A 217 -3.91 1.73 -5.67
N LEU A 218 -5.07 1.27 -6.15
CA LEU A 218 -5.17 -0.02 -6.83
C LEU A 218 -4.73 0.02 -8.29
N GLY A 219 -5.00 1.14 -9.00
CA GLY A 219 -4.55 1.32 -10.39
C GLY A 219 -3.03 1.35 -10.49
N GLN A 220 -2.40 2.08 -9.59
CA GLN A 220 -0.95 2.19 -9.52
C GLN A 220 -0.28 0.89 -9.06
N LEU A 221 -0.93 0.10 -8.19
CA LEU A 221 -0.38 -1.15 -7.66
C LEU A 221 -0.16 -2.20 -8.74
N GLU A 222 -1.12 -2.41 -9.66
CA GLU A 222 -0.98 -3.40 -10.73
C GLU A 222 0.24 -3.09 -11.60
N LYS A 223 0.36 -1.83 -12.04
CA LYS A 223 1.51 -1.34 -12.81
C LYS A 223 2.81 -1.54 -12.05
N ALA A 224 2.86 -1.11 -10.79
CA ALA A 224 4.06 -1.16 -9.98
C ALA A 224 4.58 -2.58 -9.79
N VAL A 225 3.71 -3.54 -9.41
CA VAL A 225 4.14 -4.93 -9.21
C VAL A 225 4.74 -5.52 -10.47
N ASP A 226 4.17 -5.22 -11.65
CA ASP A 226 4.70 -5.68 -12.93
C ASP A 226 6.06 -5.04 -13.23
N GLU A 227 6.19 -3.72 -13.06
CA GLU A 227 7.44 -3.00 -13.30
C GLU A 227 8.56 -3.37 -12.31
N PHE A 228 8.24 -3.60 -11.03
CA PHE A 228 9.23 -4.12 -10.08
C PHE A 228 9.73 -5.50 -10.48
N CYS A 229 8.87 -6.39 -11.00
CA CYS A 229 9.31 -7.68 -11.53
C CYS A 229 10.26 -7.53 -12.73
N ASP A 230 10.08 -6.49 -13.56
CA ASP A 230 10.96 -6.25 -14.72
C ASP A 230 12.37 -5.83 -14.29
N VAL A 231 12.48 -4.95 -13.30
CA VAL A 231 13.75 -4.35 -12.86
C VAL A 231 14.55 -5.20 -11.86
N LEU A 232 13.99 -6.35 -11.40
CA LEU A 232 14.76 -7.28 -10.57
C LEU A 232 15.90 -7.93 -11.36
N ALA A 233 17.08 -7.97 -10.77
CA ALA A 233 18.18 -8.81 -11.20
C ALA A 233 17.82 -10.31 -11.04
N PRO A 234 18.49 -11.23 -11.74
CA PRO A 234 18.34 -12.67 -11.46
C PRO A 234 18.55 -12.97 -9.98
N GLU A 235 17.68 -13.80 -9.40
CA GLU A 235 17.59 -14.11 -7.96
C GLU A 235 17.18 -12.93 -7.08
N GLY A 236 16.94 -11.73 -7.64
CA GLY A 236 16.41 -10.58 -6.94
C GLY A 236 14.99 -10.84 -6.42
N ARG A 237 14.63 -10.23 -5.28
CA ARG A 237 13.38 -10.54 -4.57
C ARG A 237 12.51 -9.32 -4.36
N LEU A 238 11.21 -9.52 -4.58
CA LEU A 238 10.16 -8.55 -4.31
C LEU A 238 9.31 -9.01 -3.13
N CYS A 239 9.33 -8.25 -2.06
CA CYS A 239 8.52 -8.43 -0.87
C CYS A 239 7.36 -7.41 -0.88
N ILE A 240 6.12 -7.88 -0.77
CA ILE A 240 4.93 -7.00 -0.78
C ILE A 240 4.04 -7.35 0.40
N ILE A 241 3.81 -6.37 1.28
CA ILE A 241 2.83 -6.45 2.38
C ILE A 241 1.53 -5.79 1.92
N THR A 242 0.42 -6.48 2.09
CA THR A 242 -0.94 -6.02 1.78
C THR A 242 -1.79 -6.04 3.03
N PHE A 243 -2.76 -5.12 3.17
CA PHE A 243 -3.62 -5.00 4.36
C PHE A 243 -5.11 -5.26 4.10
N HIS A 244 -5.50 -5.38 2.84
CA HIS A 244 -6.87 -5.76 2.47
C HIS A 244 -6.94 -6.69 1.25
N SER A 245 -8.13 -7.26 1.06
CA SER A 245 -8.41 -8.29 0.05
C SER A 245 -8.13 -7.86 -1.39
N LEU A 246 -8.37 -6.59 -1.71
CA LEU A 246 -8.20 -6.08 -3.07
C LEU A 246 -6.72 -5.98 -3.45
N GLU A 247 -5.87 -5.42 -2.56
CA GLU A 247 -4.42 -5.41 -2.77
C GLU A 247 -3.87 -6.83 -2.93
N ASP A 248 -4.21 -7.74 -2.00
CA ASP A 248 -3.72 -9.12 -2.02
C ASP A 248 -4.13 -9.86 -3.30
N ARG A 249 -5.33 -9.55 -3.84
CA ARG A 249 -5.80 -10.10 -5.11
C ARG A 249 -4.98 -9.61 -6.28
N ILE A 250 -4.76 -8.29 -6.40
CA ILE A 250 -3.96 -7.69 -7.47
C ILE A 250 -2.54 -8.26 -7.46
N VAL A 251 -1.85 -8.19 -6.32
CA VAL A 251 -0.49 -8.70 -6.17
C VAL A 251 -0.40 -10.18 -6.56
N LYS A 252 -1.33 -11.00 -6.06
CA LYS A 252 -1.40 -12.42 -6.39
C LYS A 252 -1.61 -12.64 -7.90
N ASP A 253 -2.49 -11.89 -8.52
CA ASP A 253 -2.86 -12.08 -9.93
C ASP A 253 -1.73 -11.64 -10.86
N VAL A 254 -1.04 -10.53 -10.58
CA VAL A 254 0.16 -10.10 -11.32
C VAL A 254 1.28 -11.13 -11.19
N ILE A 255 1.62 -11.55 -9.97
CA ILE A 255 2.67 -12.56 -9.75
C ILE A 255 2.33 -13.89 -10.47
N ASN A 256 1.06 -14.35 -10.40
CA ASN A 256 0.64 -15.55 -11.08
C ASN A 256 0.76 -15.45 -12.61
N LYS A 257 0.41 -14.29 -13.17
CA LYS A 257 0.54 -14.01 -14.60
C LYS A 257 2.01 -14.02 -15.06
N ARG A 258 2.92 -13.54 -14.21
CA ARG A 258 4.37 -13.57 -14.47
C ARG A 258 4.96 -14.98 -14.35
N ILE A 259 4.44 -15.80 -13.43
CA ILE A 259 4.86 -17.22 -13.30
C ILE A 259 4.40 -18.05 -14.49
N ASN A 260 3.16 -17.81 -14.94
CA ASN A 260 2.60 -18.53 -16.08
C ASN A 260 1.96 -17.53 -17.06
N PRO A 261 2.77 -16.89 -17.93
CA PRO A 261 2.29 -15.88 -18.87
C PRO A 261 1.58 -16.46 -20.10
N CYS A 262 1.31 -17.76 -20.12
CA CYS A 262 0.66 -18.42 -21.23
C CYS A 262 -0.72 -17.82 -21.54
N THR A 263 -0.94 -17.46 -22.81
CA THR A 263 -2.19 -16.89 -23.35
C THR A 263 -2.93 -17.85 -24.29
N CYS A 264 -2.48 -19.10 -24.39
CA CYS A 264 -3.14 -20.11 -25.21
C CYS A 264 -4.53 -20.45 -24.63
N PRO A 265 -5.52 -20.75 -25.49
CA PRO A 265 -6.77 -21.35 -25.03
C PRO A 265 -6.53 -22.60 -24.21
N LYS A 266 -7.34 -22.80 -23.16
CA LYS A 266 -7.17 -23.94 -22.23
C LYS A 266 -7.36 -25.30 -22.90
N GLU A 267 -8.07 -25.33 -24.02
CA GLU A 267 -8.36 -26.51 -24.84
C GLU A 267 -7.15 -26.98 -25.65
N PHE A 268 -6.11 -26.17 -25.77
CA PHE A 268 -4.90 -26.58 -26.51
C PHE A 268 -4.11 -27.62 -25.72
N PRO A 269 -3.79 -28.78 -26.33
CA PRO A 269 -3.06 -29.85 -25.66
C PRO A 269 -1.61 -29.47 -25.36
N VAL A 270 -1.05 -28.52 -26.10
CA VAL A 270 0.33 -28.01 -25.94
C VAL A 270 0.36 -26.52 -26.08
N CYS A 271 1.17 -25.86 -25.25
CA CYS A 271 1.38 -24.41 -25.34
C CYS A 271 2.13 -24.07 -26.64
N VAL A 272 1.57 -23.13 -27.43
CA VAL A 272 2.15 -22.66 -28.70
C VAL A 272 2.58 -21.20 -28.64
N CYS A 273 2.33 -20.47 -27.54
CA CYS A 273 2.67 -19.05 -27.46
C CYS A 273 4.14 -18.77 -27.14
N GLY A 274 4.90 -19.78 -26.73
CA GLY A 274 6.33 -19.66 -26.42
C GLY A 274 6.67 -18.77 -25.21
N LYS A 275 5.66 -18.28 -24.47
CA LYS A 275 5.89 -17.41 -23.30
C LYS A 275 6.37 -18.24 -22.11
N THR A 276 7.47 -17.83 -21.51
CA THR A 276 8.05 -18.44 -20.32
C THR A 276 7.90 -17.49 -19.11
N GLY A 277 7.64 -18.04 -17.94
CA GLY A 277 7.63 -17.26 -16.70
C GLY A 277 9.03 -16.80 -16.33
N ASP A 278 9.10 -15.64 -15.74
CA ASP A 278 10.36 -15.00 -15.30
C ASP A 278 10.41 -14.76 -13.79
N ILE A 279 9.33 -15.15 -13.09
CA ILE A 279 9.17 -15.02 -11.64
C ILE A 279 8.78 -16.37 -11.04
N LYS A 280 9.27 -16.65 -9.84
CA LYS A 280 8.80 -17.76 -9.00
C LYS A 280 8.38 -17.28 -7.62
N LYS A 281 7.44 -17.97 -6.98
CA LYS A 281 7.04 -17.72 -5.60
C LYS A 281 8.02 -18.36 -4.62
N ARG A 282 8.32 -17.66 -3.52
CA ARG A 282 9.08 -18.25 -2.41
C ARG A 282 8.18 -19.02 -1.43
N SER A 283 6.87 -18.71 -1.42
CA SER A 283 5.88 -19.47 -0.66
C SER A 283 4.55 -19.54 -1.42
N ASN A 284 3.83 -20.66 -1.29
CA ASN A 284 2.52 -20.84 -1.92
C ASN A 284 1.42 -20.02 -1.23
N LYS A 285 1.55 -19.82 0.07
CA LYS A 285 0.61 -19.03 0.90
C LYS A 285 1.30 -17.73 1.30
N PRO A 286 0.53 -16.63 1.47
CA PRO A 286 1.07 -15.43 2.07
C PRO A 286 1.50 -15.71 3.51
N ILE A 287 2.56 -15.05 3.94
CA ILE A 287 3.00 -15.06 5.34
C ILE A 287 2.12 -14.07 6.10
N SER A 288 1.61 -14.47 7.24
CA SER A 288 0.74 -13.65 8.10
C SER A 288 1.42 -13.40 9.44
N PRO A 289 1.13 -12.27 10.11
CA PRO A 289 1.68 -11.96 11.42
C PRO A 289 1.35 -13.03 12.45
N THR A 290 2.27 -13.23 13.38
CA THR A 290 2.06 -14.10 14.53
C THR A 290 1.06 -13.50 15.53
N ALA A 291 0.45 -14.33 16.36
CA ALA A 291 -0.43 -13.85 17.43
C ALA A 291 0.29 -12.84 18.37
N ALA A 292 1.54 -13.08 18.67
CA ALA A 292 2.37 -12.20 19.50
C ALA A 292 2.65 -10.84 18.81
N GLU A 293 2.80 -10.82 17.48
CA GLU A 293 2.92 -9.57 16.74
C GLU A 293 1.60 -8.78 16.74
N ILE A 294 0.48 -9.47 16.50
CA ILE A 294 -0.86 -8.83 16.52
C ILE A 294 -1.18 -8.22 17.88
N GLU A 295 -0.77 -8.87 18.97
CA GLU A 295 -0.95 -8.35 20.33
C GLU A 295 -0.14 -7.05 20.54
N ARG A 296 1.11 -7.01 20.09
CA ARG A 296 1.98 -5.83 20.18
C ARG A 296 1.62 -4.74 19.18
N ASN A 297 1.20 -5.13 17.97
CA ASN A 297 0.83 -4.24 16.88
C ASN A 297 -0.51 -4.66 16.25
N PRO A 298 -1.67 -4.21 16.79
CA PRO A 298 -2.98 -4.55 16.26
C PRO A 298 -3.21 -4.13 14.79
N ARG A 299 -2.42 -3.18 14.28
CA ARG A 299 -2.45 -2.74 12.87
C ARG A 299 -1.98 -3.85 11.91
N ALA A 300 -1.12 -4.76 12.38
CA ALA A 300 -0.64 -5.90 11.60
C ALA A 300 -1.71 -6.98 11.33
N ARG A 301 -2.84 -6.98 12.04
CA ARG A 301 -3.84 -8.07 12.03
C ARG A 301 -4.24 -8.56 10.63
N SER A 302 -4.34 -7.66 9.66
CA SER A 302 -4.79 -7.99 8.30
C SER A 302 -3.64 -8.12 7.31
N ALA A 303 -2.40 -7.94 7.76
CA ALA A 303 -1.22 -7.96 6.92
C ALA A 303 -0.97 -9.34 6.31
N LYS A 304 -0.50 -9.34 5.07
CA LYS A 304 -0.07 -10.52 4.33
C LYS A 304 1.16 -10.20 3.51
N LEU A 305 2.26 -10.87 3.77
CA LEU A 305 3.47 -10.74 2.98
C LEU A 305 3.51 -11.79 1.87
N ARG A 306 3.79 -11.34 0.65
CA ARG A 306 4.12 -12.19 -0.50
C ARG A 306 5.54 -11.92 -0.94
N VAL A 307 6.28 -12.99 -1.23
CA VAL A 307 7.66 -12.92 -1.71
C VAL A 307 7.74 -13.60 -3.07
N ALA A 308 8.16 -12.82 -4.07
CA ALA A 308 8.48 -13.27 -5.42
C ALA A 308 9.98 -13.16 -5.67
N GLU A 309 10.52 -14.02 -6.53
CA GLU A 309 11.93 -14.05 -6.90
C GLU A 309 12.06 -14.13 -8.41
N LYS A 310 12.97 -13.34 -8.98
CA LYS A 310 13.34 -13.38 -10.40
C LYS A 310 14.07 -14.71 -10.71
N ILE A 311 13.76 -15.30 -11.86
CA ILE A 311 14.41 -16.54 -12.34
C ILE A 311 15.69 -16.21 -13.07
#